data_5e021ea90fd9058410785c46ebb216df
#
_entry.id   5e021ea90fd9058410785c46ebb216df
#
_cell.length_a   1.000
_cell.length_b   1.000
_cell.length_c   1.000
_cell.angle_alpha   90.00
_cell.angle_beta   90.00
_cell.angle_gamma   90.00
#
_symmetry.space_group_name_H-M   'P 1'
#
loop_
_entity.id
_entity.type
_entity.pdbx_description
1 polymer ?
#
loop_
_entity_poly.entity_id
_entity_poly.type
_entity_poly.pdbx_seq_one_letter_code
_entity_poly.pdbx_strand_id
1 'polypeptide(L)'
;MKIKNKKFIIEFIGNSQLKKFLNNSKGRLKKLSEYFQPLHLNEKQTSITIKIVSNDEIKSLNKEFRKKNKVTDVLSFSDEIASGDIAIADSYILNKNNTINSQSFFMLVSHGLLHLFGYSHYDRQSRSNMRFLENMFMKFIGLKPVHED
;
A
#
# COMPACT_ATOMS: atom_id res chain seq x y z
N MET A 1 -11.34 -5.63 7.33
CA MET A 1 -11.49 -4.27 7.87
C MET A 1 -11.54 -3.24 6.74
N LYS A 2 -12.42 -2.28 6.87
CA LYS A 2 -12.56 -1.18 5.89
C LYS A 2 -12.25 0.15 6.54
N ILE A 3 -11.53 1.01 5.82
CA ILE A 3 -11.41 2.44 6.16
C ILE A 3 -12.07 3.24 5.05
N LYS A 4 -12.75 4.31 5.43
CA LYS A 4 -13.61 5.05 4.50
C LYS A 4 -13.51 6.55 4.75
N ASN A 5 -13.47 7.32 3.66
CA ASN A 5 -13.69 8.76 3.69
C ASN A 5 -14.61 9.14 2.51
N LYS A 6 -14.77 10.44 2.26
CA LYS A 6 -15.63 10.92 1.16
C LYS A 6 -15.14 10.51 -0.22
N LYS A 7 -13.83 10.24 -0.37
CA LYS A 7 -13.19 10.01 -1.66
C LYS A 7 -13.04 8.54 -1.99
N PHE A 8 -12.79 7.68 -0.97
CA PHE A 8 -12.52 6.26 -1.23
C PHE A 8 -12.87 5.36 -0.06
N ILE A 9 -12.97 4.08 -0.38
CA ILE A 9 -13.09 3.00 0.60
C ILE A 9 -11.91 2.06 0.35
N ILE A 10 -11.17 1.74 1.41
CA ILE A 10 -10.09 0.74 1.36
C ILE A 10 -10.52 -0.45 2.19
N GLU A 11 -10.53 -1.64 1.58
CA GLU A 11 -10.74 -2.91 2.27
C GLU A 11 -9.42 -3.65 2.41
N PHE A 12 -9.09 -4.05 3.65
CA PHE A 12 -7.92 -4.88 3.93
C PHE A 12 -8.37 -6.33 4.10
N ILE A 13 -7.73 -7.23 3.35
CA ILE A 13 -8.01 -8.68 3.37
C ILE A 13 -6.76 -9.43 3.77
N GLY A 14 -6.89 -10.31 4.79
CA GLY A 14 -5.80 -11.12 5.29
C GLY A 14 -6.26 -12.01 6.44
N ASN A 15 -5.31 -12.60 7.16
CA ASN A 15 -5.57 -13.51 8.26
C ASN A 15 -5.92 -12.79 9.58
N SER A 16 -6.11 -13.56 10.65
CA SER A 16 -6.43 -13.01 11.98
C SER A 16 -5.30 -12.13 12.54
N GLN A 17 -4.05 -12.43 12.22
CA GLN A 17 -2.89 -11.63 12.63
C GLN A 17 -2.97 -10.21 12.01
N LEU A 18 -3.35 -10.12 10.74
CA LEU A 18 -3.56 -8.83 10.09
C LEU A 18 -4.69 -8.06 10.76
N LYS A 19 -5.81 -8.71 11.04
CA LYS A 19 -6.96 -8.07 11.71
C LYS A 19 -6.56 -7.48 13.06
N LYS A 20 -5.81 -8.24 13.85
CA LYS A 20 -5.32 -7.78 15.16
C LYS A 20 -4.37 -6.58 14.99
N PHE A 21 -3.45 -6.66 14.05
CA PHE A 21 -2.52 -5.56 13.75
C PHE A 21 -3.28 -4.29 13.36
N LEU A 22 -4.25 -4.39 12.46
CA LEU A 22 -5.05 -3.24 12.02
C LEU A 22 -5.87 -2.65 13.15
N ASN A 23 -6.46 -3.48 14.03
CA ASN A 23 -7.18 -3.01 15.20
C ASN A 23 -6.29 -2.23 16.16
N ASN A 24 -5.01 -2.58 16.24
CA ASN A 24 -4.03 -1.88 17.08
C ASN A 24 -3.40 -0.68 16.35
N SER A 25 -3.76 -0.43 15.08
CA SER A 25 -3.18 0.62 14.24
C SER A 25 -4.22 1.66 13.79
N LYS A 26 -5.34 1.77 14.49
CA LYS A 26 -6.47 2.64 14.08
C LYS A 26 -6.07 4.10 13.90
N GLY A 27 -5.21 4.62 14.77
CA GLY A 27 -4.72 5.99 14.65
C GLY A 27 -3.94 6.24 13.38
N ARG A 28 -3.04 5.32 13.02
CA ARG A 28 -2.27 5.41 11.77
C ARG A 28 -3.15 5.21 10.54
N LEU A 29 -4.14 4.32 10.62
CA LEU A 29 -5.08 4.10 9.51
C LEU A 29 -5.94 5.33 9.26
N LYS A 30 -6.36 6.03 10.31
CA LYS A 30 -7.07 7.31 10.19
C LYS A 30 -6.21 8.35 9.48
N LYS A 31 -4.96 8.47 9.89
CA LYS A 31 -4.00 9.40 9.26
C LYS A 31 -3.70 9.01 7.81
N LEU A 32 -3.63 7.73 7.49
CA LEU A 32 -3.51 7.26 6.11
C LEU A 32 -4.67 7.77 5.26
N SER A 33 -5.88 7.62 5.76
CA SER A 33 -7.09 8.11 5.08
C SER A 33 -7.02 9.63 4.85
N GLU A 34 -6.61 10.37 5.87
CA GLU A 34 -6.46 11.84 5.78
C GLU A 34 -5.37 12.25 4.78
N TYR A 35 -4.24 11.53 4.78
CA TYR A 35 -3.11 11.85 3.90
C TYR A 35 -3.45 11.64 2.43
N PHE A 36 -4.11 10.53 2.11
CA PHE A 36 -4.41 10.17 0.73
C PHE A 36 -5.65 10.85 0.16
N GLN A 37 -6.53 11.39 1.01
CA GLN A 37 -7.75 12.04 0.53
C GLN A 37 -7.50 13.18 -0.47
N PRO A 38 -6.60 14.15 -0.19
CA PRO A 38 -6.33 15.23 -1.15
C PRO A 38 -5.57 14.78 -2.39
N LEU A 39 -4.94 13.59 -2.37
CA LEU A 39 -4.24 13.04 -3.53
C LEU A 39 -5.18 12.31 -4.49
N HIS A 40 -6.44 12.11 -4.11
CA HIS A 40 -7.45 11.39 -4.88
C HIS A 40 -8.02 12.33 -5.96
N LEU A 41 -7.67 12.05 -7.22
CA LEU A 41 -8.03 12.91 -8.34
C LEU A 41 -9.20 12.38 -9.19
N ASN A 42 -9.88 11.34 -8.73
CA ASN A 42 -11.08 10.84 -9.37
C ASN A 42 -12.30 11.64 -8.86
N GLU A 43 -13.20 12.02 -9.75
CA GLU A 43 -14.38 12.80 -9.36
C GLU A 43 -15.38 12.00 -8.53
N LYS A 44 -15.41 10.68 -8.73
CA LYS A 44 -16.31 9.78 -8.00
C LYS A 44 -15.59 9.09 -6.85
N GLN A 45 -16.36 8.57 -5.89
CA GLN A 45 -15.81 7.72 -4.85
C GLN A 45 -15.30 6.41 -5.47
N THR A 46 -14.13 5.95 -5.04
CA THR A 46 -13.51 4.74 -5.57
C THR A 46 -13.34 3.67 -4.49
N SER A 47 -13.13 2.43 -4.92
CA SER A 47 -12.89 1.30 -4.05
C SER A 47 -11.50 0.73 -4.30
N ILE A 48 -10.79 0.44 -3.22
CA ILE A 48 -9.44 -0.13 -3.24
C ILE A 48 -9.43 -1.35 -2.32
N THR A 49 -8.88 -2.45 -2.82
CA THR A 49 -8.68 -3.67 -2.01
C THR A 49 -7.21 -3.90 -1.82
N ILE A 50 -6.78 -4.09 -0.57
CA ILE A 50 -5.39 -4.42 -0.23
C ILE A 50 -5.40 -5.81 0.40
N LYS A 51 -4.79 -6.78 -0.28
CA LYS A 51 -4.76 -8.16 0.15
C LYS A 51 -3.34 -8.57 0.50
N ILE A 52 -3.16 -9.17 1.68
CA ILE A 52 -1.90 -9.79 2.07
C ILE A 52 -1.93 -11.23 1.55
N VAL A 53 -0.93 -11.58 0.76
CA VAL A 53 -0.86 -12.87 0.06
C VAL A 53 0.44 -13.59 0.37
N SER A 54 0.49 -14.90 0.07
CA SER A 54 1.71 -15.69 0.21
C SER A 54 2.72 -15.36 -0.89
N ASN A 55 3.98 -15.78 -0.68
CA ASN A 55 5.01 -15.67 -1.71
C ASN A 55 4.64 -16.41 -2.99
N ASP A 56 4.03 -17.60 -2.87
CA ASP A 56 3.59 -18.38 -4.04
C ASP A 56 2.49 -17.66 -4.81
N GLU A 57 1.52 -17.07 -4.12
CA GLU A 57 0.45 -16.33 -4.77
C GLU A 57 0.96 -15.08 -5.49
N ILE A 58 1.84 -14.29 -4.85
CA ILE A 58 2.36 -13.08 -5.49
C ILE A 58 3.28 -13.40 -6.67
N LYS A 59 4.02 -14.50 -6.59
CA LYS A 59 4.82 -15.00 -7.72
C LYS A 59 3.94 -15.34 -8.91
N SER A 60 2.81 -16.04 -8.68
CA SER A 60 1.84 -16.37 -9.70
C SER A 60 1.23 -15.13 -10.34
N LEU A 61 0.84 -14.14 -9.53
CA LEU A 61 0.31 -12.86 -10.01
C LEU A 61 1.34 -12.10 -10.84
N ASN A 62 2.59 -12.08 -10.37
CA ASN A 62 3.69 -11.40 -11.07
C ASN A 62 3.96 -12.05 -12.43
N LYS A 63 3.94 -13.38 -12.49
CA LYS A 63 4.10 -14.13 -13.74
C LYS A 63 2.95 -13.86 -14.70
N GLU A 64 1.70 -13.92 -14.22
CA GLU A 64 0.52 -13.76 -15.05
C GLU A 64 0.39 -12.34 -15.61
N PHE A 65 0.55 -11.32 -14.76
CA PHE A 65 0.25 -9.93 -15.12
C PHE A 65 1.47 -9.09 -15.48
N ARG A 66 2.68 -9.46 -15.06
CA ARG A 66 3.91 -8.71 -15.32
C ARG A 66 4.94 -9.51 -16.12
N LYS A 67 4.66 -10.76 -16.43
CA LYS A 67 5.56 -11.69 -17.16
C LYS A 67 6.90 -11.93 -16.43
N LYS A 68 6.88 -11.83 -15.09
CA LYS A 68 8.05 -12.05 -14.24
C LYS A 68 7.79 -13.20 -13.30
N ASN A 69 8.48 -14.33 -13.51
CA ASN A 69 8.32 -15.54 -12.71
C ASN A 69 9.17 -15.47 -11.44
N LYS A 70 8.86 -14.54 -10.56
CA LYS A 70 9.58 -14.34 -9.29
C LYS A 70 8.68 -13.71 -8.23
N VAL A 71 9.06 -13.90 -6.96
CA VAL A 71 8.42 -13.22 -5.83
C VAL A 71 8.77 -11.74 -5.88
N THR A 72 7.82 -10.90 -5.53
CA THR A 72 8.01 -9.46 -5.33
C THR A 72 7.32 -9.04 -4.04
N ASP A 73 7.54 -7.82 -3.59
CA ASP A 73 6.97 -7.32 -2.34
C ASP A 73 5.54 -6.82 -2.50
N VAL A 74 5.25 -6.05 -3.55
CA VAL A 74 3.94 -5.43 -3.77
C VAL A 74 3.63 -5.35 -5.25
N LEU A 75 2.35 -5.58 -5.60
CA LEU A 75 1.82 -5.38 -6.95
C LEU A 75 0.55 -4.54 -6.87
N SER A 76 0.43 -3.57 -7.78
CA SER A 76 -0.75 -2.72 -7.90
C SER A 76 -1.41 -2.94 -9.25
N PHE A 77 -2.74 -3.11 -9.25
CA PHE A 77 -3.56 -3.34 -10.44
C PHE A 77 -4.65 -2.27 -10.49
N SER A 78 -4.47 -1.27 -11.32
CA SER A 78 -5.40 -0.14 -11.42
C SER A 78 -6.52 -0.43 -12.42
N ASP A 79 -7.77 -0.19 -12.01
CA ASP A 79 -8.93 -0.19 -12.91
C ASP A 79 -9.07 1.18 -13.56
N GLU A 80 -9.01 2.19 -12.72
CA GLU A 80 -9.04 3.60 -13.07
C GLU A 80 -8.27 4.33 -11.99
N ILE A 81 -8.06 5.65 -12.13
CA ILE A 81 -7.27 6.40 -11.15
C ILE A 81 -7.88 6.27 -9.75
N ALA A 82 -7.05 5.99 -8.77
CA ALA A 82 -7.41 5.80 -7.36
C ALA A 82 -8.36 4.62 -7.11
N SER A 83 -8.38 3.62 -8.00
CA SER A 83 -9.23 2.42 -7.90
C SER A 83 -8.46 1.19 -8.33
N GLY A 84 -8.69 0.08 -7.66
CA GLY A 84 -8.10 -1.21 -8.03
C GLY A 84 -7.68 -2.05 -6.85
N ASP A 85 -6.70 -2.91 -7.10
CA ASP A 85 -6.25 -3.92 -6.14
C ASP A 85 -4.75 -3.80 -5.89
N ILE A 86 -4.36 -4.05 -4.64
CA ILE A 86 -2.96 -4.12 -4.22
C ILE A 86 -2.74 -5.48 -3.55
N ALA A 87 -1.72 -6.21 -3.99
CA ALA A 87 -1.29 -7.45 -3.35
C ALA A 87 0.06 -7.21 -2.68
N ILE A 88 0.18 -7.57 -1.41
CA ILE A 88 1.42 -7.44 -0.64
C ILE A 88 1.82 -8.82 -0.15
N ALA A 89 3.08 -9.21 -0.40
CA ALA A 89 3.61 -10.49 0.06
C ALA A 89 3.85 -10.46 1.57
N ASP A 90 3.31 -11.44 2.28
CA ASP A 90 3.38 -11.53 3.74
C ASP A 90 4.81 -11.54 4.29
N SER A 91 5.74 -12.20 3.60
CA SER A 91 7.13 -12.29 4.05
C SER A 91 7.82 -10.93 4.14
N TYR A 92 7.36 -9.93 3.40
CA TYR A 92 7.97 -8.60 3.36
C TYR A 92 7.48 -7.67 4.47
N ILE A 93 6.43 -8.08 5.20
CA ILE A 93 5.89 -7.27 6.30
C ILE A 93 6.09 -7.92 7.67
N LEU A 94 6.71 -9.10 7.73
CA LEU A 94 6.90 -9.83 8.98
C LEU A 94 8.31 -9.61 9.54
N ASN A 95 8.37 -9.44 10.85
CA ASN A 95 9.62 -9.48 11.63
C ASN A 95 10.11 -10.93 11.75
N LYS A 96 11.35 -11.10 12.23
CA LYS A 96 11.94 -12.43 12.49
C LYS A 96 11.12 -13.27 13.47
N ASN A 97 10.41 -12.61 14.41
CA ASN A 97 9.54 -13.28 15.39
C ASN A 97 8.11 -13.49 14.86
N ASN A 98 7.91 -13.34 13.56
CA ASN A 98 6.62 -13.56 12.88
C ASN A 98 5.51 -12.57 13.28
N THR A 99 5.87 -11.37 13.73
CA THR A 99 4.92 -10.27 13.97
C THR A 99 4.96 -9.27 12.82
N ILE A 100 3.87 -8.56 12.58
CA ILE A 100 3.83 -7.56 11.50
C ILE A 100 4.63 -6.32 11.92
N ASN A 101 5.54 -5.91 11.03
CA ASN A 101 6.35 -4.72 11.19
C ASN A 101 5.59 -3.51 10.63
N SER A 102 5.30 -2.53 11.49
CA SER A 102 4.56 -1.32 11.08
C SER A 102 5.25 -0.54 9.98
N GLN A 103 6.58 -0.39 10.07
CA GLN A 103 7.38 0.33 9.07
C GLN A 103 7.21 -0.30 7.69
N SER A 104 7.43 -1.61 7.58
CA SER A 104 7.32 -2.35 6.32
C SER A 104 5.90 -2.35 5.79
N PHE A 105 4.92 -2.57 6.65
CA PHE A 105 3.52 -2.61 6.28
C PHE A 105 3.07 -1.28 5.65
N PHE A 106 3.25 -0.18 6.37
CA PHE A 106 2.78 1.12 5.87
C PHE A 106 3.61 1.63 4.69
N MET A 107 4.89 1.26 4.61
CA MET A 107 5.73 1.56 3.45
C MET A 107 5.15 0.93 2.18
N LEU A 108 4.84 -0.36 2.21
CA LEU A 108 4.32 -1.08 1.04
C LEU A 108 2.89 -0.67 0.70
N VAL A 109 2.05 -0.42 1.70
CA VAL A 109 0.70 0.10 1.48
C VAL A 109 0.76 1.45 0.77
N SER A 110 1.58 2.38 1.27
CA SER A 110 1.70 3.71 0.65
C SER A 110 2.24 3.64 -0.77
N HIS A 111 3.24 2.78 -1.00
CA HIS A 111 3.81 2.59 -2.33
C HIS A 111 2.74 2.12 -3.33
N GLY A 112 1.97 1.10 -2.95
CA GLY A 112 0.88 0.60 -3.78
C GLY A 112 -0.21 1.63 -4.02
N LEU A 113 -0.61 2.36 -2.98
CA LEU A 113 -1.63 3.41 -3.10
C LEU A 113 -1.18 4.54 -4.03
N LEU A 114 0.07 4.98 -3.92
CA LEU A 114 0.60 6.03 -4.80
C LEU A 114 0.54 5.60 -6.26
N HIS A 115 0.86 4.34 -6.57
CA HIS A 115 0.71 3.83 -7.92
C HIS A 115 -0.75 3.87 -8.40
N LEU A 116 -1.70 3.43 -7.57
CA LEU A 116 -3.12 3.50 -7.93
C LEU A 116 -3.58 4.94 -8.13
N PHE A 117 -2.99 5.88 -7.39
CA PHE A 117 -3.35 7.30 -7.47
C PHE A 117 -2.68 8.02 -8.65
N GLY A 118 -1.87 7.29 -9.46
CA GLY A 118 -1.30 7.81 -10.68
C GLY A 118 0.17 8.18 -10.62
N TYR A 119 0.83 7.95 -9.49
CA TYR A 119 2.27 8.21 -9.35
C TYR A 119 3.07 7.03 -9.89
N SER A 120 4.25 7.30 -10.42
CA SER A 120 5.11 6.26 -10.97
C SER A 120 6.58 6.55 -10.65
N HIS A 121 7.44 5.56 -10.86
CA HIS A 121 8.89 5.74 -10.80
C HIS A 121 9.52 5.53 -12.18
N TYR A 122 8.80 5.93 -13.22
CA TYR A 122 9.15 5.72 -14.63
C TYR A 122 10.41 6.50 -15.04
N ASP A 123 10.52 7.75 -14.62
CA ASP A 123 11.68 8.60 -14.86
C ASP A 123 12.20 9.19 -13.55
N ARG A 124 13.30 9.96 -13.65
CA ARG A 124 13.95 10.56 -12.48
C ARG A 124 13.00 11.48 -11.69
N GLN A 125 12.26 12.33 -12.39
CA GLN A 125 11.37 13.30 -11.75
C GLN A 125 10.20 12.57 -11.06
N SER A 126 9.59 11.61 -11.73
CA SER A 126 8.50 10.81 -11.17
C SER A 126 8.94 10.03 -9.94
N ARG A 127 10.14 9.43 -9.98
CA ARG A 127 10.72 8.73 -8.82
C ARG A 127 10.94 9.68 -7.65
N SER A 128 11.48 10.86 -7.92
CA SER A 128 11.73 11.88 -6.89
C SER A 128 10.44 12.32 -6.22
N ASN A 129 9.41 12.58 -7.01
CA ASN A 129 8.09 12.97 -6.50
C ASN A 129 7.48 11.87 -5.62
N MET A 130 7.54 10.63 -6.09
CA MET A 130 6.99 9.49 -5.37
C MET A 130 7.74 9.24 -4.05
N ARG A 131 9.07 9.31 -4.04
CA ARG A 131 9.88 9.18 -2.83
C ARG A 131 9.57 10.28 -1.82
N PHE A 132 9.39 11.50 -2.29
CA PHE A 132 9.01 12.62 -1.43
C PHE A 132 7.67 12.33 -0.75
N LEU A 133 6.67 11.91 -1.51
CA LEU A 133 5.34 11.61 -0.97
C LEU A 133 5.36 10.42 0.00
N GLU A 134 6.14 9.38 -0.30
CA GLU A 134 6.31 8.24 0.60
C GLU A 134 6.93 8.67 1.94
N ASN A 135 7.99 9.47 1.90
CA ASN A 135 8.63 9.98 3.10
C ASN A 135 7.71 10.89 3.93
N MET A 136 6.99 11.78 3.27
CA MET A 136 6.04 12.67 3.94
C MET A 136 4.91 11.88 4.59
N PHE A 137 4.40 10.85 3.91
CA PHE A 137 3.39 9.97 4.47
C PHE A 137 3.89 9.28 5.74
N MET A 138 5.08 8.67 5.69
CA MET A 138 5.64 7.96 6.85
C MET A 138 5.80 8.89 8.05
N LYS A 139 6.29 10.10 7.84
CA LYS A 139 6.39 11.11 8.90
C LYS A 139 5.01 11.48 9.46
N PHE A 140 4.04 11.65 8.59
CA PHE A 140 2.68 12.03 8.98
C PHE A 140 2.04 10.99 9.91
N ILE A 141 2.29 9.72 9.68
CA ILE A 141 1.76 8.63 10.53
C ILE A 141 2.68 8.27 11.71
N GLY A 142 3.76 9.02 11.92
CA GLY A 142 4.65 8.84 13.06
C GLY A 142 5.69 7.75 12.92
N LEU A 143 6.09 7.44 11.69
CA LEU A 143 7.13 6.45 11.38
C LEU A 143 8.32 7.11 10.71
N LYS A 144 9.44 6.37 10.63
CA LYS A 144 10.66 6.88 9.99
C LYS A 144 10.49 6.98 8.48
N PRO A 145 11.11 7.98 7.82
CA PRO A 145 11.14 8.03 6.36
C PRO A 145 11.77 6.77 5.77
N VAL A 146 11.29 6.41 4.58
CA VAL A 146 11.75 5.21 3.86
C VAL A 146 13.05 5.48 3.12
N HIS A 147 13.14 6.66 2.51
CA HIS A 147 14.28 7.02 1.65
C HIS A 147 15.14 8.06 2.32
N GLU A 148 16.45 7.87 2.23
CA GLU A 148 17.41 8.88 2.64
C GLU A 148 17.64 9.86 1.49
N ASP A 149 17.83 11.12 1.83
CA ASP A 149 18.13 12.17 0.85
C ASP A 149 19.60 12.17 0.46
#